data_406f9cc0d629c08c70d9da890de00b6d
#
_entry.id   406f9cc0d629c08c70d9da890de00b6d
#
_cell.length_a   1.000
_cell.length_b   1.000
_cell.length_c   1.000
_cell.angle_alpha   90.00
_cell.angle_beta   90.00
_cell.angle_gamma   90.00
#
_symmetry.space_group_name_H-M   'P 1'
#
loop_
_entity.id
_entity.type
_entity.pdbx_description
1 polymer ?
#
loop_
_entity_poly.entity_id
_entity_poly.type
_entity_poly.pdbx_seq_one_letter_code
_entity_poly.pdbx_strand_id
1 'polypeptide(L)'
;MNFNLEYLKDEKIGDWRIETVEIPEDYARMRNVFIKNPLMKLEGGIYKQLINRIDGVVMSNTPMERKTHIEAINKAKGNVLVAGLGLGMYLQNIKDKEEVTSITVIEKSKEVIELIAKYFKDCQKIKIINEDIFNYTPDIKFEFAFLDIWSDISEDNLVEFDILREKFKDIPEIICWSEDIIELNKLLEER
;
A
#
# COMPACT_ATOMS: atom_id res chain seq x y z
N MET A 1 -6.44 10.75 -10.00
CA MET A 1 -5.44 9.89 -9.33
C MET A 1 -4.22 9.74 -10.21
N ASN A 2 -3.03 9.77 -9.62
CA ASN A 2 -1.76 9.65 -10.33
C ASN A 2 -0.99 8.43 -9.81
N PHE A 3 -0.96 7.35 -10.60
CA PHE A 3 -0.24 6.13 -10.29
C PHE A 3 1.08 5.99 -11.06
N ASN A 4 1.53 7.07 -11.73
CA ASN A 4 2.83 7.08 -12.38
C ASN A 4 3.95 7.18 -11.34
N LEU A 5 4.83 6.19 -11.30
CA LEU A 5 5.99 6.10 -10.42
C LEU A 5 7.33 6.11 -11.19
N GLU A 6 7.34 6.60 -12.44
CA GLU A 6 8.57 6.67 -13.27
C GLU A 6 9.67 7.54 -12.65
N TYR A 7 9.29 8.47 -11.75
CA TYR A 7 10.25 9.29 -11.01
C TYR A 7 11.08 8.49 -10.00
N LEU A 8 10.61 7.30 -9.57
CA LEU A 8 11.38 6.42 -8.70
C LEU A 8 12.52 5.78 -9.49
N LYS A 9 13.73 5.94 -8.99
CA LYS A 9 14.90 5.29 -9.57
C LYS A 9 15.03 3.86 -9.09
N ASP A 10 15.52 2.98 -9.97
CA ASP A 10 15.93 1.65 -9.58
C ASP A 10 17.13 1.77 -8.64
N GLU A 11 16.97 1.27 -7.42
CA GLU A 11 17.94 1.46 -6.34
C GLU A 11 17.81 0.31 -5.33
N LYS A 12 18.93 -0.02 -4.67
CA LYS A 12 18.97 -1.04 -3.63
C LYS A 12 19.60 -0.48 -2.36
N ILE A 13 18.94 -0.73 -1.21
CA ILE A 13 19.45 -0.46 0.12
C ILE A 13 19.21 -1.70 0.99
N GLY A 14 20.27 -2.29 1.51
CA GLY A 14 20.18 -3.51 2.31
C GLY A 14 19.52 -4.67 1.55
N ASP A 15 18.46 -5.22 2.14
CA ASP A 15 17.67 -6.31 1.55
C ASP A 15 16.50 -5.82 0.68
N TRP A 16 16.31 -4.50 0.56
CA TRP A 16 15.25 -3.89 -0.21
C TRP A 16 15.75 -3.27 -1.51
N ARG A 17 14.93 -3.35 -2.56
CA ARG A 17 15.21 -2.70 -3.83
C ARG A 17 13.94 -2.27 -4.56
N ILE A 18 14.08 -1.22 -5.35
CA ILE A 18 13.10 -0.77 -6.34
C ILE A 18 13.61 -1.25 -7.69
N GLU A 19 12.75 -1.91 -8.46
CA GLU A 19 13.05 -2.34 -9.83
C GLU A 19 11.95 -1.91 -10.79
N THR A 20 12.37 -1.56 -12.00
CA THR A 20 11.48 -1.42 -13.16
C THR A 20 11.35 -2.78 -13.82
N VAL A 21 10.12 -3.28 -13.96
CA VAL A 21 9.85 -4.57 -14.60
C VAL A 21 8.90 -4.40 -15.76
N GLU A 22 9.13 -5.18 -16.82
CA GLU A 22 8.21 -5.32 -17.94
C GLU A 22 7.41 -6.62 -17.79
N ILE A 23 6.10 -6.53 -17.85
CA ILE A 23 5.19 -7.68 -17.92
C ILE A 23 4.74 -7.81 -19.38
N PRO A 24 5.20 -8.84 -20.11
CA PRO A 24 4.75 -9.05 -21.50
C PRO A 24 3.25 -9.35 -21.58
N GLU A 25 2.59 -8.84 -22.62
CA GLU A 25 1.14 -9.04 -22.84
C GLU A 25 0.73 -10.51 -22.96
N ASP A 26 1.55 -11.32 -23.61
CA ASP A 26 1.32 -12.76 -23.76
C ASP A 26 1.43 -13.50 -22.41
N TYR A 27 2.40 -13.12 -21.58
CA TYR A 27 2.53 -13.63 -20.21
C TYR A 27 1.30 -13.26 -19.35
N ALA A 28 0.86 -12.01 -19.40
CA ALA A 28 -0.33 -11.57 -18.67
C ALA A 28 -1.58 -12.35 -19.11
N ARG A 29 -1.78 -12.52 -20.42
CA ARG A 29 -2.89 -13.31 -20.97
C ARG A 29 -2.86 -14.76 -20.51
N MET A 30 -1.69 -15.40 -20.55
CA MET A 30 -1.53 -16.80 -20.10
C MET A 30 -1.86 -16.95 -18.61
N ARG A 31 -1.34 -16.07 -17.76
CA ARG A 31 -1.62 -16.07 -16.32
C ARG A 31 -3.09 -15.89 -16.02
N ASN A 32 -3.76 -15.01 -16.74
CA ASN A 32 -5.17 -14.66 -16.51
C ASN A 32 -6.16 -15.79 -16.82
N VAL A 33 -5.75 -16.82 -17.54
CA VAL A 33 -6.59 -18.01 -17.80
C VAL A 33 -6.98 -18.73 -16.49
N PHE A 34 -6.10 -18.71 -15.50
CA PHE A 34 -6.30 -19.39 -14.21
C PHE A 34 -6.82 -18.48 -13.10
N ILE A 35 -6.98 -17.18 -13.37
CA ILE A 35 -7.40 -16.20 -12.36
C ILE A 35 -8.92 -16.02 -12.44
N LYS A 36 -9.63 -16.51 -11.42
CA LYS A 36 -11.09 -16.38 -11.30
C LYS A 36 -11.52 -14.96 -10.93
N ASN A 37 -10.81 -14.34 -9.98
CA ASN A 37 -11.13 -13.00 -9.51
C ASN A 37 -10.68 -11.95 -10.53
N PRO A 38 -11.60 -11.14 -11.12
CA PRO A 38 -11.24 -10.14 -12.12
C PRO A 38 -10.29 -9.05 -11.60
N LEU A 39 -10.34 -8.77 -10.29
CA LEU A 39 -9.46 -7.77 -9.66
C LEU A 39 -8.00 -8.20 -9.64
N MET A 40 -7.74 -9.52 -9.64
CA MET A 40 -6.40 -10.12 -9.59
C MET A 40 -5.74 -10.30 -10.97
N LYS A 41 -6.43 -9.92 -12.04
CA LYS A 41 -5.90 -10.06 -13.41
C LYS A 41 -4.71 -9.13 -13.64
N LEU A 42 -3.67 -9.69 -14.28
CA LEU A 42 -2.51 -8.94 -14.74
C LEU A 42 -2.80 -8.23 -16.07
N GLU A 43 -2.15 -7.09 -16.25
CA GLU A 43 -2.09 -6.38 -17.54
C GLU A 43 -0.61 -6.27 -17.94
N GLY A 44 -0.32 -6.39 -19.23
CA GLY A 44 1.02 -6.14 -19.74
C GLY A 44 1.39 -4.66 -19.60
N GLY A 45 2.69 -4.39 -19.47
CA GLY A 45 3.17 -3.02 -19.30
C GLY A 45 4.47 -2.93 -18.50
N ILE A 46 4.91 -1.70 -18.26
CA ILE A 46 6.10 -1.40 -17.46
C ILE A 46 5.65 -0.89 -16.10
N TYR A 47 6.18 -1.50 -15.05
CA TYR A 47 5.79 -1.25 -13.66
C TYR A 47 6.99 -1.08 -12.76
N LYS A 48 6.79 -0.39 -11.63
CA LYS A 48 7.74 -0.38 -10.51
C LYS A 48 7.35 -1.44 -9.49
N GLN A 49 8.36 -2.12 -8.94
CA GLN A 49 8.20 -3.08 -7.85
C GLN A 49 9.11 -2.72 -6.69
N LEU A 50 8.59 -2.86 -5.49
CA LEU A 50 9.36 -2.89 -4.24
C LEU A 50 9.57 -4.35 -3.88
N ILE A 51 10.82 -4.76 -3.76
CA ILE A 51 11.20 -6.15 -3.58
C ILE A 51 12.04 -6.27 -2.33
N ASN A 52 11.66 -7.19 -1.44
CA ASN A 52 12.48 -7.66 -0.33
C ASN A 52 13.20 -8.94 -0.74
N ARG A 53 14.45 -9.12 -0.29
CA ARG A 53 15.26 -10.31 -0.62
C ARG A 53 14.66 -11.63 -0.14
N ILE A 54 13.91 -11.59 0.96
CA ILE A 54 13.31 -12.77 1.61
C ILE A 54 11.88 -12.98 1.07
N ASP A 55 11.06 -11.92 1.12
CA ASP A 55 9.62 -12.00 0.86
C ASP A 55 9.28 -11.89 -0.64
N GLY A 56 10.26 -11.52 -1.49
CA GLY A 56 10.03 -11.29 -2.90
C GLY A 56 9.38 -9.93 -3.17
N VAL A 57 8.44 -9.88 -4.12
CA VAL A 57 7.70 -8.65 -4.46
C VAL A 57 6.72 -8.34 -3.35
N VAL A 58 6.93 -7.23 -2.66
CA VAL A 58 6.08 -6.76 -1.56
C VAL A 58 5.01 -5.80 -2.07
N MET A 59 5.34 -4.95 -3.04
CA MET A 59 4.42 -3.98 -3.62
C MET A 59 4.77 -3.70 -5.07
N SER A 60 3.77 -3.34 -5.87
CA SER A 60 3.94 -2.86 -7.24
C SER A 60 2.97 -1.73 -7.56
N ASN A 61 3.14 -1.08 -8.71
CA ASN A 61 2.11 -0.17 -9.25
C ASN A 61 1.33 -0.81 -10.41
N THR A 62 1.16 -2.12 -10.40
CA THR A 62 0.32 -2.83 -11.37
C THR A 62 -1.15 -2.41 -11.25
N PRO A 63 -1.98 -2.64 -12.28
CA PRO A 63 -3.39 -2.28 -12.24
C PRO A 63 -4.16 -2.89 -11.06
N MET A 64 -3.80 -4.08 -10.62
CA MET A 64 -4.39 -4.72 -9.44
C MET A 64 -4.15 -3.88 -8.20
N GLU A 65 -2.89 -3.59 -7.87
CA GLU A 65 -2.50 -2.77 -6.73
C GLU A 65 -3.13 -1.36 -6.76
N ARG A 66 -3.15 -0.74 -7.96
CA ARG A 66 -3.81 0.57 -8.12
C ARG A 66 -5.28 0.53 -7.73
N LYS A 67 -6.00 -0.55 -8.12
CA LYS A 67 -7.44 -0.73 -7.81
C LYS A 67 -7.68 -0.87 -6.31
N THR A 68 -6.81 -1.60 -5.60
CA THR A 68 -6.94 -1.79 -4.13
C THR A 68 -6.75 -0.51 -3.32
N HIS A 69 -6.11 0.52 -3.90
CA HIS A 69 -5.89 1.80 -3.24
C HIS A 69 -6.99 2.84 -3.50
N ILE A 70 -7.84 2.65 -4.52
CA ILE A 70 -8.79 3.67 -4.99
C ILE A 70 -9.73 4.11 -3.87
N GLU A 71 -10.30 3.18 -3.12
CA GLU A 71 -11.25 3.49 -2.05
C GLU A 71 -10.59 4.32 -0.96
N ALA A 72 -9.44 3.87 -0.46
CA ALA A 72 -8.68 4.58 0.57
C ALA A 72 -8.25 5.98 0.11
N ILE A 73 -7.84 6.14 -1.16
CA ILE A 73 -7.49 7.45 -1.73
C ILE A 73 -8.72 8.38 -1.74
N ASN A 74 -9.89 7.88 -2.16
CA ASN A 74 -11.11 8.68 -2.22
C ASN A 74 -11.57 9.15 -0.84
N LYS A 75 -11.49 8.28 0.16
CA LYS A 75 -11.96 8.53 1.53
C LYS A 75 -10.99 9.32 2.40
N ALA A 76 -9.71 9.41 2.03
CA ALA A 76 -8.70 10.13 2.80
C ALA A 76 -9.08 11.59 3.03
N LYS A 77 -9.14 12.00 4.31
CA LYS A 77 -9.49 13.36 4.77
C LYS A 77 -8.94 13.62 6.18
N GLY A 78 -8.80 14.90 6.54
CA GLY A 78 -8.33 15.33 7.86
C GLY A 78 -6.88 14.90 8.14
N ASN A 79 -6.59 14.50 9.36
CA ASN A 79 -5.32 13.91 9.73
C ASN A 79 -5.36 12.41 9.40
N VAL A 80 -4.49 11.97 8.51
CA VAL A 80 -4.47 10.60 7.98
C VAL A 80 -3.34 9.80 8.61
N LEU A 81 -3.66 8.63 9.16
CA LEU A 81 -2.67 7.62 9.56
C LEU A 81 -2.47 6.64 8.40
N VAL A 82 -1.22 6.39 8.05
CA VAL A 82 -0.84 5.39 7.05
C VAL A 82 0.11 4.39 7.68
N ALA A 83 -0.21 3.12 7.65
CA ALA A 83 0.72 2.07 8.02
C ALA A 83 1.26 1.41 6.75
N GLY A 84 2.59 1.43 6.61
CA GLY A 84 3.30 1.04 5.40
C GLY A 84 3.55 2.23 4.46
N LEU A 85 4.80 2.38 4.02
CA LEU A 85 5.21 3.41 3.06
C LEU A 85 5.19 2.87 1.63
N GLY A 86 5.58 1.62 1.48
CA GLY A 86 5.67 0.95 0.19
C GLY A 86 6.44 1.75 -0.85
N LEU A 87 5.93 1.84 -2.08
CA LEU A 87 6.46 2.71 -3.14
C LEU A 87 6.03 4.19 -3.02
N GLY A 88 5.32 4.57 -1.97
CA GLY A 88 4.75 5.91 -1.82
C GLY A 88 3.57 6.19 -2.75
N MET A 89 3.01 5.18 -3.41
CA MET A 89 1.91 5.32 -4.37
C MET A 89 0.66 5.91 -3.72
N TYR A 90 0.32 5.49 -2.51
CA TYR A 90 -0.79 6.06 -1.75
C TYR A 90 -0.54 7.53 -1.41
N LEU A 91 0.65 7.85 -0.87
CA LEU A 91 1.03 9.22 -0.52
C LEU A 91 0.99 10.16 -1.71
N GLN A 92 1.48 9.72 -2.87
CA GLN A 92 1.46 10.50 -4.11
C GLN A 92 0.05 10.94 -4.50
N ASN A 93 -0.97 10.16 -4.14
CA ASN A 93 -2.36 10.44 -4.50
C ASN A 93 -3.12 11.27 -3.47
N ILE A 94 -2.67 11.29 -2.20
CA ILE A 94 -3.40 12.01 -1.15
C ILE A 94 -2.71 13.30 -0.67
N LYS A 95 -1.40 13.47 -0.92
CA LYS A 95 -0.61 14.60 -0.41
C LYS A 95 -1.12 15.98 -0.86
N ASP A 96 -1.70 16.06 -2.05
CA ASP A 96 -2.19 17.30 -2.66
C ASP A 96 -3.72 17.46 -2.52
N LYS A 97 -4.42 16.54 -1.84
CA LYS A 97 -5.86 16.69 -1.58
C LYS A 97 -6.09 17.84 -0.60
N GLU A 98 -7.07 18.71 -0.91
CA GLU A 98 -7.45 19.82 -0.04
C GLU A 98 -8.05 19.34 1.27
N GLU A 99 -8.80 18.22 1.24
CA GLU A 99 -9.43 17.61 2.40
C GLU A 99 -8.43 16.94 3.37
N VAL A 100 -7.18 16.70 2.94
CA VAL A 100 -6.14 16.10 3.78
C VAL A 100 -5.32 17.19 4.44
N THR A 101 -5.35 17.21 5.77
CA THR A 101 -4.66 18.21 6.60
C THR A 101 -3.22 17.79 6.88
N SER A 102 -3.02 16.56 7.34
CA SER A 102 -1.70 15.99 7.62
C SER A 102 -1.69 14.49 7.34
N ILE A 103 -0.50 13.93 7.14
CA ILE A 103 -0.28 12.51 6.86
C ILE A 103 0.84 12.04 7.77
N THR A 104 0.54 11.09 8.66
CA THR A 104 1.56 10.41 9.48
C THR A 104 1.71 9.00 8.94
N VAL A 105 2.92 8.67 8.48
CA VAL A 105 3.27 7.35 7.95
C VAL A 105 4.10 6.60 8.97
N ILE A 106 3.69 5.39 9.30
CA ILE A 106 4.44 4.46 10.15
C ILE A 106 5.02 3.39 9.25
N GLU A 107 6.34 3.34 9.15
CA GLU A 107 7.07 2.39 8.33
C GLU A 107 8.11 1.66 9.18
N LYS A 108 8.06 0.34 9.16
CA LYS A 108 8.92 -0.53 9.96
C LYS A 108 10.35 -0.60 9.42
N SER A 109 10.48 -0.65 8.08
CA SER A 109 11.78 -0.78 7.43
C SER A 109 12.46 0.57 7.24
N LYS A 110 13.61 0.73 7.89
CA LYS A 110 14.46 1.90 7.69
C LYS A 110 14.95 2.01 6.24
N GLU A 111 15.22 0.88 5.59
CA GLU A 111 15.67 0.83 4.21
C GLU A 111 14.58 1.33 3.25
N VAL A 112 13.32 0.97 3.47
CA VAL A 112 12.19 1.47 2.68
C VAL A 112 12.06 2.98 2.87
N ILE A 113 12.21 3.49 4.10
CA ILE A 113 12.22 4.93 4.35
C ILE A 113 13.35 5.61 3.57
N GLU A 114 14.57 5.09 3.61
CA GLU A 114 15.72 5.66 2.88
C GLU A 114 15.51 5.65 1.36
N LEU A 115 14.85 4.61 0.81
CA LEU A 115 14.52 4.51 -0.61
C LEU A 115 13.47 5.54 -1.05
N ILE A 116 12.45 5.78 -0.24
CA ILE A 116 11.22 6.44 -0.67
C ILE A 116 11.04 7.84 -0.10
N ALA A 117 11.38 8.11 1.18
CA ALA A 117 11.10 9.38 1.84
C ALA A 117 11.70 10.60 1.13
N LYS A 118 12.83 10.43 0.45
CA LYS A 118 13.50 11.50 -0.32
C LYS A 118 12.61 12.14 -1.41
N TYR A 119 11.62 11.42 -1.91
CA TYR A 119 10.67 11.91 -2.92
C TYR A 119 9.52 12.74 -2.34
N PHE A 120 9.39 12.74 -1.01
CA PHE A 120 8.33 13.44 -0.28
C PHE A 120 8.84 14.52 0.68
N LYS A 121 10.16 14.77 0.72
CA LYS A 121 10.82 15.68 1.68
C LYS A 121 10.30 17.12 1.65
N ASP A 122 9.81 17.57 0.49
CA ASP A 122 9.31 18.94 0.31
C ASP A 122 7.81 19.08 0.65
N CYS A 123 7.12 17.98 0.98
CA CYS A 123 5.73 18.01 1.38
C CYS A 123 5.59 18.16 2.89
N GLN A 124 5.25 19.36 3.35
CA GLN A 124 5.11 19.68 4.78
C GLN A 124 3.96 18.93 5.49
N LYS A 125 3.01 18.38 4.73
CA LYS A 125 1.90 17.60 5.30
C LYS A 125 2.35 16.20 5.76
N ILE A 126 3.50 15.69 5.29
CA ILE A 126 3.92 14.30 5.49
C ILE A 126 4.96 14.21 6.62
N LYS A 127 4.67 13.39 7.63
CA LYS A 127 5.59 12.96 8.67
C LYS A 127 5.79 11.45 8.56
N ILE A 128 7.03 10.99 8.38
CA ILE A 128 7.37 9.56 8.33
C ILE A 128 8.07 9.19 9.61
N ILE A 129 7.60 8.12 10.27
CA ILE A 129 8.12 7.61 11.54
C ILE A 129 8.60 6.18 11.32
N ASN A 130 9.84 5.88 11.70
CA ASN A 130 10.36 4.52 11.64
C ASN A 130 9.94 3.77 12.90
N GLU A 131 8.87 3.01 12.80
CA GLU A 131 8.30 2.23 13.90
C GLU A 131 7.43 1.09 13.35
N ASP A 132 7.20 0.07 14.17
CA ASP A 132 6.20 -0.95 13.90
C ASP A 132 4.81 -0.42 14.32
N ILE A 133 3.82 -0.50 13.42
CA ILE A 133 2.45 0.00 13.68
C ILE A 133 1.82 -0.64 14.91
N PHE A 134 2.18 -1.89 15.21
CA PHE A 134 1.70 -2.57 16.42
C PHE A 134 2.22 -1.95 17.72
N ASN A 135 3.33 -1.21 17.67
CA ASN A 135 3.92 -0.52 18.82
C ASN A 135 3.57 0.98 18.84
N TYR A 136 3.23 1.56 17.69
CA TYR A 136 2.95 2.98 17.56
C TYR A 136 1.77 3.42 18.43
N THR A 137 1.93 4.52 19.15
CA THR A 137 0.86 5.17 19.91
C THR A 137 0.60 6.55 19.34
N PRO A 138 -0.62 6.87 18.89
CA PRO A 138 -0.98 8.18 18.36
C PRO A 138 -0.73 9.31 19.36
N ASP A 139 -0.06 10.39 18.91
CA ASP A 139 0.13 11.64 19.63
C ASP A 139 -0.85 12.75 19.20
N ILE A 140 -1.63 12.49 18.15
CA ILE A 140 -2.70 13.33 17.63
C ILE A 140 -3.96 12.51 17.34
N LYS A 141 -5.08 13.17 17.11
CA LYS A 141 -6.29 12.51 16.60
C LYS A 141 -6.22 12.38 15.09
N PHE A 142 -6.57 11.19 14.60
CA PHE A 142 -6.71 10.90 13.18
C PHE A 142 -8.20 10.79 12.82
N GLU A 143 -8.55 11.24 11.63
CA GLU A 143 -9.90 11.13 11.07
C GLU A 143 -10.04 9.96 10.10
N PHE A 144 -8.91 9.46 9.58
CA PHE A 144 -8.88 8.35 8.65
C PHE A 144 -7.59 7.54 8.81
N ALA A 145 -7.65 6.23 8.64
CA ALA A 145 -6.48 5.36 8.58
C ALA A 145 -6.52 4.45 7.35
N PHE A 146 -5.36 4.31 6.69
CA PHE A 146 -5.10 3.28 5.69
C PHE A 146 -3.97 2.38 6.17
N LEU A 147 -4.27 1.11 6.38
CA LEU A 147 -3.35 0.12 6.89
C LEU A 147 -2.96 -0.83 5.76
N ASP A 148 -1.70 -0.76 5.34
CA ASP A 148 -1.15 -1.48 4.18
C ASP A 148 0.26 -1.99 4.53
N ILE A 149 0.31 -3.03 5.37
CA ILE A 149 1.55 -3.62 5.89
C ILE A 149 1.78 -5.06 5.43
N TRP A 150 0.84 -5.63 4.68
CA TRP A 150 0.85 -7.03 4.26
C TRP A 150 1.43 -7.16 2.85
N SER A 151 2.25 -8.18 2.64
CA SER A 151 2.91 -8.46 1.36
C SER A 151 2.08 -9.36 0.44
N ASP A 152 1.00 -9.95 0.96
CA ASP A 152 0.13 -10.87 0.24
C ASP A 152 -1.34 -10.70 0.63
N ILE A 153 -2.22 -11.29 -0.16
CA ILE A 153 -3.68 -11.31 0.07
C ILE A 153 -4.03 -12.66 0.66
N SER A 154 -4.05 -12.72 1.99
CA SER A 154 -4.29 -13.94 2.75
C SER A 154 -5.36 -13.74 3.81
N GLU A 155 -6.15 -14.79 4.09
CA GLU A 155 -7.10 -14.80 5.20
C GLU A 155 -6.41 -14.68 6.57
N ASP A 156 -5.16 -15.07 6.66
CA ASP A 156 -4.37 -14.94 7.90
C ASP A 156 -4.23 -13.47 8.33
N ASN A 157 -4.31 -12.54 7.37
CA ASN A 157 -4.23 -11.09 7.63
C ASN A 157 -5.45 -10.58 8.44
N LEU A 158 -6.60 -11.26 8.39
CA LEU A 158 -7.83 -10.83 9.07
C LEU A 158 -7.65 -10.71 10.59
N VAL A 159 -6.83 -11.57 11.19
CA VAL A 159 -6.54 -11.50 12.64
C VAL A 159 -5.81 -10.20 12.98
N GLU A 160 -4.86 -9.79 12.14
CA GLU A 160 -4.11 -8.55 12.34
C GLU A 160 -4.98 -7.32 12.05
N PHE A 161 -5.91 -7.41 11.08
CA PHE A 161 -6.91 -6.35 10.85
C PHE A 161 -7.73 -6.06 12.11
N ASP A 162 -8.24 -7.11 12.78
CA ASP A 162 -9.02 -6.96 14.00
C ASP A 162 -8.20 -6.35 15.14
N ILE A 163 -6.96 -6.80 15.32
CA ILE A 163 -6.03 -6.26 16.31
C ILE A 163 -5.79 -4.76 16.08
N LEU A 164 -5.51 -4.37 14.83
CA LEU A 164 -5.23 -2.98 14.50
C LEU A 164 -6.48 -2.10 14.57
N ARG A 165 -7.66 -2.62 14.20
CA ARG A 165 -8.93 -1.91 14.38
C ARG A 165 -9.25 -1.66 15.84
N GLU A 166 -9.06 -2.65 16.72
CA GLU A 166 -9.23 -2.45 18.16
C GLU A 166 -8.23 -1.45 18.72
N LYS A 167 -6.97 -1.54 18.29
CA LYS A 167 -5.92 -0.59 18.70
C LYS A 167 -6.25 0.85 18.31
N PHE A 168 -6.79 1.06 17.12
CA PHE A 168 -7.08 2.39 16.57
C PHE A 168 -8.59 2.70 16.53
N LYS A 169 -9.40 2.09 17.39
CA LYS A 169 -10.86 2.21 17.42
C LYS A 169 -11.40 3.64 17.56
N ASP A 170 -10.58 4.56 18.03
CA ASP A 170 -10.93 5.99 18.11
C ASP A 170 -10.83 6.72 16.75
N ILE A 171 -10.27 6.07 15.72
CA ILE A 171 -10.27 6.59 14.36
C ILE A 171 -11.60 6.25 13.70
N PRO A 172 -12.38 7.26 13.21
CA PRO A 172 -13.73 7.03 12.71
C PRO A 172 -13.82 6.10 11.49
N GLU A 173 -12.76 6.04 10.68
CA GLU A 173 -12.75 5.24 9.47
C GLU A 173 -11.37 4.61 9.25
N ILE A 174 -11.33 3.28 9.16
CA ILE A 174 -10.12 2.48 8.96
C ILE A 174 -10.35 1.57 7.76
N ILE A 175 -9.45 1.64 6.79
CA ILE A 175 -9.40 0.69 5.66
C ILE A 175 -8.11 -0.12 5.78
N CYS A 176 -8.26 -1.45 5.76
CA CYS A 176 -7.15 -2.39 5.63
C CYS A 176 -6.99 -2.77 4.15
N TRP A 177 -5.75 -2.81 3.68
CA TRP A 177 -5.45 -3.15 2.30
C TRP A 177 -6.00 -4.53 1.91
N SER A 178 -6.64 -4.61 0.75
CA SER A 178 -7.17 -5.85 0.15
C SER A 178 -8.20 -6.65 0.97
N GLU A 179 -8.78 -6.08 2.02
CA GLU A 179 -9.80 -6.76 2.81
C GLU A 179 -11.02 -7.16 1.96
N ASP A 180 -11.49 -6.26 1.10
CA ASP A 180 -12.56 -6.50 0.14
C ASP A 180 -12.26 -7.65 -0.84
N ILE A 181 -10.99 -7.81 -1.22
CA ILE A 181 -10.54 -8.90 -2.10
C ILE A 181 -10.55 -10.23 -1.32
N ILE A 182 -10.10 -10.24 -0.08
CA ILE A 182 -10.13 -11.43 0.78
C ILE A 182 -11.58 -11.90 0.95
N GLU A 183 -12.49 -10.99 1.26
CA GLU A 183 -13.92 -11.31 1.40
C GLU A 183 -14.52 -11.83 0.08
N LEU A 184 -14.18 -11.21 -1.04
CA LEU A 184 -14.64 -11.67 -2.35
C LEU A 184 -14.09 -13.06 -2.69
N ASN A 185 -12.83 -13.35 -2.40
CA ASN A 185 -12.23 -14.66 -2.64
C ASN A 185 -12.95 -15.75 -1.84
N LYS A 186 -13.27 -15.52 -0.56
CA LYS A 186 -14.08 -16.44 0.25
C LYS A 186 -15.40 -16.78 -0.43
N LEU A 187 -16.14 -15.76 -0.86
CA LEU A 187 -17.42 -15.95 -1.54
C LEU A 187 -17.31 -16.73 -2.86
N LEU A 188 -16.17 -16.65 -3.55
CA LEU A 188 -15.91 -17.38 -4.80
C LEU A 188 -15.48 -18.84 -4.56
N GLU A 189 -14.89 -19.14 -3.41
CA GLU A 189 -14.49 -20.50 -3.03
C GLU A 189 -15.65 -21.35 -2.50
N GLU A 190 -16.64 -20.72 -1.89
CA GLU A 190 -17.86 -21.37 -1.38
C GLU A 190 -18.87 -21.77 -2.48
N ARG A 191 -18.59 -21.43 -3.75
CA ARG A 191 -19.42 -21.73 -4.95
C ARG A 191 -18.79 -22.80 -5.84
#